data_f58c3769ea36691e777d363eb432541d
#
_entry.id   f58c3769ea36691e777d363eb432541d
#
_cell.length_a   1.000
_cell.length_b   1.000
_cell.length_c   1.000
_cell.angle_alpha   90.00
_cell.angle_beta   90.00
_cell.angle_gamma   90.00
#
_symmetry.space_group_name_H-M   'P 1'
#
loop_
_entity.id
_entity.type
_entity.pdbx_description
1 polymer ?
#
loop_
_entity_poly.entity_id
_entity_poly.type
_entity_poly.pdbx_seq_one_letter_code
_entity_poly.pdbx_strand_id
1 'polypeptide(L)'
;LLIQLFGRASICTNVSTNDPCIPLQSAEQFATQFEDQLATGRCEGLTVLAAKIHAEGGTPASLVAAEAVSTNIDYWWATQMLPSVAAKSRLSRSLKPSQLVNEIRQGVVRGATSTLGMYFQNKGHSVLPISIQKKGEKVVVGVYDSNTPEMTQTLTINTKTQVWVYSPVDKTGKVLFTWRHKGAGALDVIPL
;
A
#
# COMPACT_ATOMS: atom_id res chain seq x y z
N LEU A 1 -10.29 -16.75 0.67
CA LEU A 1 -9.20 -15.78 0.74
C LEU A 1 -7.90 -16.43 1.20
N LEU A 2 -7.79 -16.92 2.44
CA LEU A 2 -6.52 -17.46 2.98
C LEU A 2 -6.00 -18.65 2.18
N ILE A 3 -6.88 -19.56 1.72
CA ILE A 3 -6.50 -20.69 0.85
C ILE A 3 -5.92 -20.21 -0.48
N GLN A 4 -6.45 -19.12 -1.05
CA GLN A 4 -5.93 -18.54 -2.30
C GLN A 4 -4.52 -17.96 -2.12
N LEU A 5 -4.25 -17.37 -0.95
CA LEU A 5 -2.96 -16.71 -0.66
C LEU A 5 -1.87 -17.69 -0.24
N PHE A 6 -2.22 -18.65 0.63
CA PHE A 6 -1.24 -19.48 1.31
C PHE A 6 -1.31 -20.96 0.92
N GLY A 7 -2.29 -21.33 0.10
CA GLY A 7 -2.54 -22.70 -0.30
C GLY A 7 -3.31 -23.52 0.76
N ARG A 8 -4.06 -24.54 0.29
CA ARG A 8 -4.90 -25.36 1.14
C ARG A 8 -4.12 -26.11 2.23
N ALA A 9 -2.96 -26.63 1.89
CA ALA A 9 -2.11 -27.39 2.83
C ALA A 9 -1.60 -26.54 4.02
N SER A 10 -1.52 -25.23 3.86
CA SER A 10 -1.11 -24.31 4.94
C SER A 10 -2.28 -23.86 5.81
N ILE A 11 -3.52 -24.07 5.35
CA ILE A 11 -4.72 -23.56 6.01
C ILE A 11 -5.59 -24.66 6.57
N CYS A 12 -5.66 -25.84 5.91
CA CYS A 12 -6.57 -26.92 6.25
C CYS A 12 -5.82 -28.14 6.77
N THR A 13 -6.41 -28.87 7.73
CA THR A 13 -5.91 -30.18 8.19
C THR A 13 -6.06 -31.24 7.12
N ASN A 14 -7.07 -31.09 6.24
CA ASN A 14 -7.34 -31.98 5.11
C ASN A 14 -6.91 -31.34 3.80
N VAL A 15 -6.04 -32.03 3.05
CA VAL A 15 -5.53 -31.53 1.75
C VAL A 15 -6.43 -31.86 0.56
N SER A 16 -7.38 -32.81 0.72
CA SER A 16 -8.34 -33.16 -0.33
C SER A 16 -9.20 -31.96 -0.71
N THR A 17 -9.31 -31.70 -2.01
CA THR A 17 -10.15 -30.60 -2.55
C THR A 17 -11.62 -30.96 -2.60
N ASN A 18 -11.96 -32.25 -2.46
CA ASN A 18 -13.34 -32.73 -2.52
C ASN A 18 -14.08 -32.57 -1.20
N ASP A 19 -13.34 -32.40 -0.09
CA ASP A 19 -13.91 -32.25 1.23
C ASP A 19 -13.89 -30.79 1.67
N PRO A 20 -14.84 -30.34 2.50
CA PRO A 20 -14.74 -28.99 3.12
C PRO A 20 -13.43 -28.81 3.87
N CYS A 21 -12.87 -27.59 3.81
CA CYS A 21 -11.68 -27.27 4.59
C CYS A 21 -12.00 -27.35 6.10
N ILE A 22 -11.22 -28.14 6.82
CA ILE A 22 -11.17 -28.10 8.28
C ILE A 22 -9.95 -27.26 8.63
N PRO A 23 -10.13 -26.01 9.13
CA PRO A 23 -9.00 -25.12 9.34
C PRO A 23 -8.04 -25.64 10.42
N LEU A 24 -6.76 -25.35 10.24
CA LEU A 24 -5.77 -25.48 11.29
C LEU A 24 -6.05 -24.43 12.37
N GLN A 25 -5.82 -24.74 13.63
CA GLN A 25 -5.99 -23.80 14.76
C GLN A 25 -5.18 -22.50 14.53
N SER A 26 -3.96 -22.62 13.99
CA SER A 26 -3.14 -21.47 13.63
C SER A 26 -3.77 -20.62 12.51
N ALA A 27 -4.47 -21.24 11.58
CA ALA A 27 -5.17 -20.52 10.50
C ALA A 27 -6.40 -19.78 11.02
N GLU A 28 -7.12 -20.35 11.99
CA GLU A 28 -8.24 -19.66 12.67
C GLU A 28 -7.76 -18.46 13.47
N GLN A 29 -6.69 -18.61 14.24
CA GLN A 29 -6.08 -17.50 14.99
C GLN A 29 -5.61 -16.40 14.06
N PHE A 30 -4.97 -16.76 12.93
CA PHE A 30 -4.54 -15.82 11.92
C PHE A 30 -5.74 -15.11 11.27
N ALA A 31 -6.84 -15.82 10.98
CA ALA A 31 -8.05 -15.22 10.40
C ALA A 31 -8.64 -14.16 11.33
N THR A 32 -8.71 -14.42 12.64
CA THR A 32 -9.19 -13.43 13.61
C THR A 32 -8.29 -12.19 13.64
N GLN A 33 -6.97 -12.37 13.71
CA GLN A 33 -6.03 -11.24 13.67
C GLN A 33 -6.12 -10.45 12.37
N PHE A 34 -6.35 -11.14 11.26
CA PHE A 34 -6.53 -10.55 9.94
C PHE A 34 -7.77 -9.67 9.88
N GLU A 35 -8.90 -10.14 10.40
CA GLU A 35 -10.15 -9.37 10.47
C GLU A 35 -10.00 -8.13 11.33
N ASP A 36 -9.34 -8.24 12.50
CA ASP A 36 -9.03 -7.11 13.37
C ASP A 36 -8.18 -6.05 12.67
N GLN A 37 -7.19 -6.48 11.90
CA GLN A 37 -6.33 -5.56 11.13
C GLN A 37 -7.06 -4.91 9.97
N LEU A 38 -7.90 -5.64 9.23
CA LEU A 38 -8.75 -5.08 8.18
C LEU A 38 -9.68 -3.99 8.71
N ALA A 39 -10.17 -4.14 9.94
CA ALA A 39 -11.01 -3.12 10.57
C ALA A 39 -10.25 -1.81 10.85
N THR A 40 -8.91 -1.83 10.95
CA THR A 40 -8.09 -0.63 11.16
C THR A 40 -7.81 0.17 9.90
N GLY A 41 -7.96 -0.42 8.71
CA GLY A 41 -7.81 0.27 7.43
C GLY A 41 -7.44 -0.66 6.27
N ARG A 42 -7.92 -0.32 5.09
CA ARG A 42 -7.77 -1.10 3.84
C ARG A 42 -6.99 -0.37 2.76
N CYS A 43 -6.21 0.66 3.15
CA CYS A 43 -5.54 1.57 2.21
C CYS A 43 -4.61 0.84 1.22
N GLU A 44 -3.88 -0.21 1.65
CA GLU A 44 -3.03 -1.00 0.73
C GLU A 44 -3.85 -1.69 -0.36
N GLY A 45 -4.94 -2.38 -0.01
CA GLY A 45 -5.81 -3.03 -0.99
C GLY A 45 -6.43 -2.05 -1.99
N LEU A 46 -6.87 -0.88 -1.50
CA LEU A 46 -7.38 0.19 -2.34
C LEU A 46 -6.30 0.74 -3.28
N THR A 47 -5.07 0.91 -2.79
CA THR A 47 -3.93 1.40 -3.57
C THR A 47 -3.55 0.42 -4.68
N VAL A 48 -3.51 -0.89 -4.39
CA VAL A 48 -3.23 -1.93 -5.39
C VAL A 48 -4.32 -1.97 -6.46
N LEU A 49 -5.59 -1.90 -6.08
CA LEU A 49 -6.69 -1.85 -7.05
C LEU A 49 -6.65 -0.58 -7.90
N ALA A 50 -6.34 0.56 -7.31
CA ALA A 50 -6.15 1.80 -8.04
C ALA A 50 -5.02 1.70 -9.09
N ALA A 51 -3.91 1.04 -8.75
CA ALA A 51 -2.82 0.79 -9.68
C ALA A 51 -3.25 -0.10 -10.86
N LYS A 52 -4.03 -1.15 -10.59
CA LYS A 52 -4.57 -2.03 -11.63
C LYS A 52 -5.50 -1.28 -12.59
N ILE A 53 -6.44 -0.50 -12.05
CA ILE A 53 -7.34 0.34 -12.85
C ILE A 53 -6.53 1.33 -13.70
N HIS A 54 -5.50 1.95 -13.12
CA HIS A 54 -4.63 2.88 -13.83
C HIS A 54 -3.85 2.19 -14.96
N ALA A 55 -3.34 0.98 -14.72
CA ALA A 55 -2.64 0.18 -15.74
C ALA A 55 -3.55 -0.22 -16.92
N GLU A 56 -4.84 -0.38 -16.67
CA GLU A 56 -5.87 -0.67 -17.69
C GLU A 56 -6.40 0.60 -18.38
N GLY A 57 -5.82 1.78 -18.10
CA GLY A 57 -6.22 3.07 -18.67
C GLY A 57 -7.46 3.69 -18.00
N GLY A 58 -7.93 3.12 -16.92
CA GLY A 58 -9.04 3.64 -16.13
C GLY A 58 -8.62 4.74 -15.16
N THR A 59 -9.61 5.36 -14.53
CA THR A 59 -9.41 6.40 -13.51
C THR A 59 -9.55 5.80 -12.12
N PRO A 60 -8.50 5.80 -11.28
CA PRO A 60 -8.55 5.28 -9.92
C PRO A 60 -9.66 5.89 -9.04
N ALA A 61 -10.03 7.15 -9.30
CA ALA A 61 -11.14 7.81 -8.61
C ALA A 61 -12.51 7.13 -8.82
N SER A 62 -12.64 6.26 -9.82
CA SER A 62 -13.86 5.48 -10.07
C SER A 62 -14.01 4.26 -9.15
N LEU A 63 -13.02 4.00 -8.27
CA LEU A 63 -13.10 2.96 -7.24
C LEU A 63 -14.21 3.30 -6.24
N VAL A 64 -15.39 2.75 -6.48
CA VAL A 64 -16.49 2.81 -5.52
C VAL A 64 -16.38 1.61 -4.60
N ALA A 65 -16.46 1.83 -3.29
CA ALA A 65 -16.49 0.77 -2.28
C ALA A 65 -17.83 0.01 -2.33
N ALA A 66 -18.09 -0.68 -3.45
CA ALA A 66 -19.20 -1.62 -3.57
C ALA A 66 -18.82 -2.95 -2.92
N GLU A 67 -19.80 -3.69 -2.41
CA GLU A 67 -19.59 -4.99 -1.74
C GLU A 67 -18.83 -5.99 -2.62
N ALA A 68 -19.07 -6.01 -3.93
CA ALA A 68 -18.32 -6.82 -4.89
C ALA A 68 -16.85 -6.44 -5.02
N VAL A 69 -16.47 -5.21 -4.68
CA VAL A 69 -15.08 -4.70 -4.67
C VAL A 69 -14.42 -5.00 -3.34
N SER A 70 -15.18 -5.13 -2.25
CA SER A 70 -14.65 -5.36 -0.89
C SER A 70 -13.77 -6.60 -0.81
N THR A 71 -14.22 -7.74 -1.35
CA THR A 71 -13.45 -8.99 -1.35
C THR A 71 -12.12 -8.85 -2.10
N ASN A 72 -12.10 -8.08 -3.19
CA ASN A 72 -10.87 -7.79 -3.92
C ASN A 72 -9.95 -6.87 -3.12
N ILE A 73 -10.50 -5.86 -2.43
CA ILE A 73 -9.72 -4.98 -1.55
C ILE A 73 -9.05 -5.80 -0.44
N ASP A 74 -9.81 -6.69 0.21
CA ASP A 74 -9.31 -7.55 1.28
C ASP A 74 -8.24 -8.52 0.78
N TYR A 75 -8.43 -9.09 -0.41
CA TYR A 75 -7.42 -9.94 -1.06
C TYR A 75 -6.10 -9.18 -1.28
N TRP A 76 -6.17 -8.02 -1.93
CA TRP A 76 -4.96 -7.23 -2.22
C TRP A 76 -4.33 -6.66 -0.96
N TRP A 77 -5.14 -6.29 0.03
CA TRP A 77 -4.62 -5.90 1.33
C TRP A 77 -3.83 -7.05 1.98
N ALA A 78 -4.34 -8.28 1.89
CA ALA A 78 -3.71 -9.46 2.47
C ALA A 78 -2.37 -9.84 1.80
N THR A 79 -2.16 -9.46 0.54
CA THR A 79 -0.89 -9.76 -0.16
C THR A 79 0.33 -9.16 0.53
N GLN A 80 0.19 -8.07 1.29
CA GLN A 80 1.30 -7.51 2.09
C GLN A 80 1.83 -8.50 3.15
N MET A 81 1.04 -9.49 3.55
CA MET A 81 1.44 -10.53 4.50
C MET A 81 2.24 -11.67 3.86
N LEU A 82 2.29 -11.75 2.54
CA LEU A 82 3.11 -12.75 1.85
C LEU A 82 4.58 -12.55 2.23
N PRO A 83 5.33 -13.63 2.52
CA PRO A 83 6.71 -13.53 2.98
C PRO A 83 7.62 -12.70 2.08
N SER A 84 7.45 -12.80 0.76
CA SER A 84 8.21 -12.03 -0.23
C SER A 84 7.89 -10.53 -0.16
N VAL A 85 6.62 -10.16 -0.05
CA VAL A 85 6.16 -8.77 0.05
C VAL A 85 6.61 -8.16 1.37
N ALA A 86 6.42 -8.86 2.48
CA ALA A 86 6.86 -8.43 3.80
C ALA A 86 8.39 -8.28 3.89
N ALA A 87 9.16 -9.15 3.23
CA ALA A 87 10.61 -9.03 3.14
C ALA A 87 11.02 -7.78 2.33
N LYS A 88 10.35 -7.53 1.19
CA LYS A 88 10.59 -6.34 0.37
C LYS A 88 10.26 -5.06 1.14
N SER A 89 9.14 -5.01 1.86
CA SER A 89 8.79 -3.88 2.72
C SER A 89 9.86 -3.61 3.77
N ARG A 90 10.31 -4.66 4.51
CA ARG A 90 11.38 -4.51 5.50
C ARG A 90 12.68 -3.96 4.89
N LEU A 91 13.09 -4.50 3.74
CA LEU A 91 14.27 -4.04 3.03
C LEU A 91 14.12 -2.58 2.59
N SER A 92 13.02 -2.24 1.97
CA SER A 92 12.72 -0.88 1.50
C SER A 92 12.73 0.12 2.68
N ARG A 93 12.12 -0.23 3.80
CA ARG A 93 12.12 0.59 5.03
C ARG A 93 13.50 0.81 5.65
N SER A 94 14.46 -0.08 5.40
CA SER A 94 15.84 0.10 5.86
C SER A 94 16.60 1.18 5.06
N LEU A 95 16.09 1.57 3.90
CA LEU A 95 16.70 2.57 3.03
C LEU A 95 16.37 4.00 3.46
N LYS A 96 17.29 4.94 3.16
CA LYS A 96 17.03 6.36 3.33
C LYS A 96 16.03 6.87 2.28
N PRO A 97 15.25 7.92 2.56
CA PRO A 97 14.30 8.46 1.59
C PRO A 97 14.91 8.80 0.23
N SER A 98 16.14 9.29 0.18
CA SER A 98 16.83 9.57 -1.09
C SER A 98 17.12 8.33 -1.93
N GLN A 99 17.31 7.17 -1.30
CA GLN A 99 17.56 5.89 -1.99
C GLN A 99 16.27 5.34 -2.59
N LEU A 100 15.13 5.56 -1.91
CA LEU A 100 13.81 5.15 -2.39
C LEU A 100 13.32 5.96 -3.59
N VAL A 101 13.83 7.19 -3.81
CA VAL A 101 13.45 8.04 -4.94
C VAL A 101 13.60 7.32 -6.28
N ASN A 102 14.64 6.50 -6.45
CA ASN A 102 14.82 5.77 -7.70
C ASN A 102 13.78 4.65 -7.87
N GLU A 103 13.43 3.93 -6.81
CA GLU A 103 12.37 2.90 -6.85
C GLU A 103 11.01 3.53 -7.16
N ILE A 104 10.67 4.65 -6.51
CA ILE A 104 9.45 5.42 -6.80
C ILE A 104 9.43 5.85 -8.28
N ARG A 105 10.54 6.38 -8.78
CA ARG A 105 10.65 6.79 -10.19
C ARG A 105 10.43 5.62 -11.16
N GLN A 106 11.03 4.48 -10.88
CA GLN A 106 10.86 3.27 -11.69
C GLN A 106 9.39 2.83 -11.72
N GLY A 107 8.70 2.86 -10.58
CA GLY A 107 7.28 2.54 -10.49
C GLY A 107 6.42 3.50 -11.32
N VAL A 108 6.66 4.81 -11.20
CA VAL A 108 5.92 5.84 -11.97
C VAL A 108 6.14 5.70 -13.48
N VAL A 109 7.40 5.52 -13.92
CA VAL A 109 7.74 5.41 -15.36
C VAL A 109 7.12 4.16 -16.00
N ARG A 110 6.95 3.10 -15.23
CA ARG A 110 6.32 1.85 -15.69
C ARG A 110 4.79 1.86 -15.62
N GLY A 111 4.16 2.99 -15.35
CA GLY A 111 2.71 3.10 -15.28
C GLY A 111 2.14 2.88 -13.88
N ALA A 112 2.77 3.44 -12.85
CA ALA A 112 2.34 3.34 -11.45
C ALA A 112 2.31 1.89 -10.91
N THR A 113 3.40 1.14 -11.16
CA THR A 113 3.55 -0.28 -10.82
C THR A 113 4.13 -0.54 -9.43
N SER A 114 3.96 0.38 -8.48
CA SER A 114 4.36 0.19 -7.08
C SER A 114 3.49 0.98 -6.13
N THR A 115 3.22 0.42 -4.95
CA THR A 115 2.63 1.16 -3.85
C THR A 115 3.71 1.85 -3.03
N LEU A 116 3.34 2.93 -2.33
CA LEU A 116 4.20 3.66 -1.41
C LEU A 116 3.54 3.67 -0.03
N GLY A 117 4.12 2.89 0.88
CA GLY A 117 3.73 2.88 2.28
C GLY A 117 4.43 3.99 3.07
N MET A 118 3.68 4.63 3.94
CA MET A 118 4.15 5.66 4.87
C MET A 118 3.79 5.24 6.30
N TYR A 119 4.73 5.39 7.22
CA TYR A 119 4.57 5.01 8.61
C TYR A 119 4.90 6.18 9.52
N PHE A 120 3.97 6.48 10.43
CA PHE A 120 4.15 7.56 11.40
C PHE A 120 3.54 7.17 12.74
N GLN A 121 4.35 7.10 13.78
CA GLN A 121 3.95 6.55 15.08
C GLN A 121 3.41 5.12 14.89
N ASN A 122 2.20 4.83 15.35
CA ASN A 122 1.55 3.52 15.24
C ASN A 122 0.57 3.44 14.03
N LYS A 123 0.68 4.37 13.08
CA LYS A 123 -0.21 4.44 11.90
C LYS A 123 0.57 4.13 10.63
N GLY A 124 -0.08 3.43 9.71
CA GLY A 124 0.39 3.20 8.35
C GLY A 124 -0.62 3.74 7.35
N HIS A 125 -0.15 4.20 6.20
CA HIS A 125 -0.98 4.59 5.07
C HIS A 125 -0.29 4.26 3.77
N SER A 126 -1.06 3.81 2.79
CA SER A 126 -0.58 3.48 1.46
C SER A 126 -1.20 4.38 0.41
N VAL A 127 -0.37 4.81 -0.53
CA VAL A 127 -0.75 5.67 -1.65
C VAL A 127 -0.11 5.16 -2.95
N LEU A 128 -0.66 5.55 -4.10
CA LEU A 128 -0.12 5.20 -5.41
C LEU A 128 0.66 6.37 -5.99
N PRO A 129 2.00 6.26 -6.16
CA PRO A 129 2.78 7.26 -6.89
C PRO A 129 2.38 7.29 -8.37
N ILE A 130 1.94 8.47 -8.86
CA ILE A 130 1.51 8.66 -10.24
C ILE A 130 2.36 9.67 -11.02
N SER A 131 3.13 10.50 -10.30
CA SER A 131 4.07 11.41 -10.93
C SER A 131 5.27 11.69 -10.01
N ILE A 132 6.40 12.10 -10.59
CA ILE A 132 7.60 12.44 -9.84
C ILE A 132 8.38 13.55 -10.52
N GLN A 133 8.71 14.59 -9.77
CA GLN A 133 9.48 15.74 -10.26
C GLN A 133 10.61 16.10 -9.29
N LYS A 134 11.82 16.32 -9.83
CA LYS A 134 12.94 16.83 -9.03
C LYS A 134 12.94 18.36 -9.10
N LYS A 135 13.02 19.02 -7.94
CA LYS A 135 13.14 20.48 -7.77
C LYS A 135 14.31 20.79 -6.83
N GLY A 136 15.52 20.95 -7.40
CA GLY A 136 16.73 21.11 -6.61
C GLY A 136 17.01 19.90 -5.71
N GLU A 137 17.11 20.13 -4.41
CA GLU A 137 17.30 19.07 -3.39
C GLU A 137 16.00 18.34 -3.02
N LYS A 138 14.85 18.82 -3.48
CA LYS A 138 13.54 18.23 -3.22
C LYS A 138 13.10 17.37 -4.39
N VAL A 139 12.46 16.27 -4.06
CA VAL A 139 11.67 15.44 -4.99
C VAL A 139 10.22 15.54 -4.56
N VAL A 140 9.37 15.91 -5.50
CA VAL A 140 7.93 16.04 -5.34
C VAL A 140 7.29 14.84 -6.04
N VAL A 141 6.56 14.03 -5.28
CA VAL A 141 5.83 12.85 -5.78
C VAL A 141 4.36 13.17 -5.71
N GLY A 142 3.70 13.20 -6.87
CA GLY A 142 2.24 13.24 -6.93
C GLY A 142 1.70 11.83 -6.70
N VAL A 143 0.73 11.71 -5.81
CA VAL A 143 0.15 10.44 -5.41
C VAL A 143 -1.36 10.46 -5.50
N TYR A 144 -1.95 9.33 -5.88
CA TYR A 144 -3.34 9.04 -5.62
C TYR A 144 -3.47 8.53 -4.18
N ASP A 145 -4.43 9.09 -3.44
CA ASP A 145 -4.78 8.70 -2.07
C ASP A 145 -6.26 8.34 -2.04
N SER A 146 -6.56 7.12 -1.59
CA SER A 146 -7.93 6.61 -1.48
C SER A 146 -8.82 7.40 -0.50
N ASN A 147 -8.22 8.17 0.41
CA ASN A 147 -8.96 9.07 1.31
C ASN A 147 -9.41 10.37 0.61
N THR A 148 -8.79 10.71 -0.51
CA THR A 148 -9.09 11.91 -1.31
C THR A 148 -9.01 11.57 -2.80
N PRO A 149 -9.83 10.62 -3.30
CA PRO A 149 -9.64 9.96 -4.59
C PRO A 149 -9.77 10.89 -5.79
N GLU A 150 -10.43 12.04 -5.61
CA GLU A 150 -10.66 13.04 -6.67
C GLU A 150 -9.48 14.01 -6.84
N MET A 151 -8.44 13.90 -5.99
CA MET A 151 -7.34 14.87 -5.94
C MET A 151 -5.99 14.16 -5.94
N THR A 152 -5.04 14.68 -6.73
CA THR A 152 -3.64 14.29 -6.58
C THR A 152 -3.06 14.97 -5.34
N GLN A 153 -2.60 14.15 -4.40
CA GLN A 153 -1.88 14.63 -3.22
C GLN A 153 -0.38 14.68 -3.47
N THR A 154 0.38 15.24 -2.53
CA THR A 154 1.82 15.47 -2.70
C THR A 154 2.62 14.94 -1.52
N LEU A 155 3.57 14.04 -1.81
CA LEU A 155 4.67 13.69 -0.91
C LEU A 155 5.92 14.46 -1.35
N THR A 156 6.59 15.15 -0.42
CA THR A 156 7.86 15.82 -0.67
C THR A 156 9.00 15.10 0.06
N ILE A 157 10.08 14.79 -0.65
CA ILE A 157 11.30 14.17 -0.11
C ILE A 157 12.46 15.16 -0.31
N ASN A 158 13.10 15.61 0.77
CA ASN A 158 14.36 16.35 0.68
C ASN A 158 15.52 15.35 0.72
N THR A 159 16.21 15.20 -0.41
CA THR A 159 17.26 14.21 -0.60
C THR A 159 18.55 14.52 0.15
N LYS A 160 18.79 15.79 0.53
CA LYS A 160 19.95 16.22 1.32
C LYS A 160 19.71 16.01 2.82
N THR A 161 18.58 16.50 3.32
CA THR A 161 18.25 16.40 4.76
C THR A 161 17.64 15.06 5.15
N GLN A 162 17.27 14.22 4.17
CA GLN A 162 16.61 12.94 4.35
C GLN A 162 15.24 13.05 5.06
N VAL A 163 14.58 14.20 4.89
CA VAL A 163 13.25 14.45 5.45
C VAL A 163 12.21 14.25 4.38
N TRP A 164 11.16 13.50 4.69
CA TRP A 164 9.95 13.49 3.88
C TRP A 164 8.77 14.12 4.64
N VAL A 165 7.82 14.67 3.88
CA VAL A 165 6.60 15.29 4.40
C VAL A 165 5.44 14.91 3.51
N TYR A 166 4.36 14.45 4.13
CA TYR A 166 3.08 14.21 3.50
C TYR A 166 1.99 15.01 4.24
N SER A 167 1.32 15.89 3.52
CA SER A 167 0.28 16.78 4.08
C SER A 167 -0.88 16.84 3.09
N PRO A 168 -1.75 15.81 3.07
CA PRO A 168 -2.88 15.79 2.16
C PRO A 168 -3.88 16.89 2.51
N VAL A 169 -4.55 17.40 1.49
CA VAL A 169 -5.56 18.44 1.61
C VAL A 169 -6.93 17.93 1.17
N ASP A 170 -8.00 18.51 1.70
CA ASP A 170 -9.33 18.28 1.20
C ASP A 170 -9.62 19.18 -0.03
N LYS A 171 -10.81 19.04 -0.62
CA LYS A 171 -11.25 19.82 -1.78
C LYS A 171 -11.30 21.33 -1.57
N THR A 172 -11.22 21.80 -0.33
CA THR A 172 -11.15 23.22 0.02
C THR A 172 -9.71 23.73 0.17
N GLY A 173 -8.71 22.82 0.07
CA GLY A 173 -7.31 23.12 0.31
C GLY A 173 -6.89 23.07 1.78
N LYS A 174 -7.79 22.65 2.68
CA LYS A 174 -7.49 22.51 4.11
C LYS A 174 -6.66 21.25 4.32
N VAL A 175 -5.53 21.39 5.02
CA VAL A 175 -4.68 20.24 5.41
C VAL A 175 -5.45 19.32 6.36
N LEU A 176 -5.53 18.03 6.01
CA LEU A 176 -6.19 17.01 6.82
C LEU A 176 -5.30 16.56 7.99
N PHE A 177 -4.02 16.32 7.69
CA PHE A 177 -3.00 15.99 8.68
C PHE A 177 -1.61 16.22 8.07
N THR A 178 -0.57 16.16 8.90
CA THR A 178 0.81 16.22 8.43
C THR A 178 1.62 15.09 9.05
N TRP A 179 2.20 14.26 8.20
CA TRP A 179 3.21 13.28 8.59
C TRP A 179 4.58 13.73 8.12
N ARG A 180 5.54 13.67 9.00
CA ARG A 180 6.93 14.05 8.74
C ARG A 180 7.87 13.11 9.44
N HIS A 181 8.87 12.63 8.72
CA HIS A 181 9.91 11.79 9.30
C HIS A 181 11.26 12.12 8.69
N LYS A 182 12.35 11.81 9.40
CA LYS A 182 13.73 11.98 8.96
C LYS A 182 14.46 10.64 9.00
N GLY A 183 15.09 10.30 7.90
CA GLY A 183 15.88 9.05 7.78
C GLY A 183 15.04 7.86 7.36
N ALA A 184 15.62 6.66 7.54
CA ALA A 184 15.00 5.38 7.21
C ALA A 184 13.89 4.99 8.19
N GLY A 185 13.16 3.91 7.90
CA GLY A 185 12.20 3.28 8.82
C GLY A 185 10.74 3.62 8.57
N ALA A 186 10.45 4.68 7.82
CA ALA A 186 9.11 5.23 7.73
C ALA A 186 8.53 5.36 6.31
N LEU A 187 9.25 4.85 5.31
CA LEU A 187 8.75 4.69 3.92
C LEU A 187 9.09 3.31 3.41
N ASP A 188 8.21 2.73 2.61
CA ASP A 188 8.53 1.60 1.76
C ASP A 188 7.94 1.75 0.35
N VAL A 189 8.54 1.05 -0.61
CA VAL A 189 8.08 0.97 -2.00
C VAL A 189 7.93 -0.49 -2.35
N ILE A 190 6.71 -0.90 -2.65
CA ILE A 190 6.37 -2.29 -2.95
C ILE A 190 5.99 -2.40 -4.43
N PRO A 191 6.76 -3.12 -5.26
CA PRO A 191 6.38 -3.43 -6.63
C PRO A 191 5.13 -4.31 -6.66
N LEU A 192 4.27 -4.07 -7.65
CA LEU A 192 3.06 -4.84 -7.94
C LEU A 192 3.31 -5.92 -8.95
#